data_8c450b4c48d02b3787fc0c903869a5e0
#
_entry.id   8c450b4c48d02b3787fc0c903869a5e0
#
_cell.length_a   1.000
_cell.length_b   1.000
_cell.length_c   1.000
_cell.angle_alpha   90.00
_cell.angle_beta   90.00
_cell.angle_gamma   90.00
#
_symmetry.space_group_name_H-M   'P 1'
#
loop_
_entity.id
_entity.type
_entity.pdbx_description
1 polymer ?
#
loop_
_entity_poly.entity_id
_entity_poly.type
_entity_poly.pdbx_seq_one_letter_code
_entity_poly.pdbx_strand_id
1 'polypeptide(L)'
;FNALTGANQYVGNWPGVTVEKKEGKIKSVAGTDGETLCTHGHEMTLVDLPGIYSLSPYSMEEVVARDYIINERPDAIINIVDGTNLERNLYLTVQLLELERPMIIALNMMDEVAKNGDTIDCKRLALELGIPVVPISARTGQGIDELIKSAQKLIYAAHTQLHEGFHIEPDDVYDDYT
;
A
#
# COMPACT_ATOMS: atom_id res chain seq x y z
N PHE A 1 2.15 10.27 -0.87
CA PHE A 1 1.17 10.67 0.15
C PHE A 1 0.09 11.60 -0.45
N ASN A 2 0.46 12.76 -0.97
CA ASN A 2 -0.49 13.77 -1.49
C ASN A 2 -1.39 13.26 -2.63
N ALA A 3 -0.92 12.35 -3.47
CA ALA A 3 -1.73 11.74 -4.53
C ALA A 3 -2.93 10.96 -3.96
N LEU A 4 -2.77 10.33 -2.81
CA LEU A 4 -3.80 9.53 -2.13
C LEU A 4 -4.73 10.37 -1.27
N THR A 5 -4.21 11.39 -0.57
CA THR A 5 -4.96 12.17 0.42
C THR A 5 -5.41 13.55 -0.08
N GLY A 6 -4.81 14.08 -1.14
CA GLY A 6 -4.95 15.48 -1.52
C GLY A 6 -4.08 16.38 -0.65
N ALA A 7 -4.51 17.66 -0.48
CA ALA A 7 -3.76 18.66 0.30
C ALA A 7 -4.08 18.63 1.81
N ASN A 8 -5.05 17.85 2.24
CA ASN A 8 -5.49 17.81 3.64
C ASN A 8 -4.68 16.76 4.41
N GLN A 9 -3.62 17.22 5.09
CA GLN A 9 -2.76 16.38 5.91
C GLN A 9 -2.48 17.05 7.24
N TYR A 10 -2.37 16.27 8.29
CA TYR A 10 -1.81 16.67 9.56
C TYR A 10 -0.32 16.34 9.57
N VAL A 11 0.51 17.29 9.99
CA VAL A 11 1.96 17.12 10.10
C VAL A 11 2.36 17.33 11.55
N GLY A 12 3.10 16.39 12.10
CA GLY A 12 3.65 16.45 13.46
C GLY A 12 4.94 15.63 13.54
N ASN A 13 5.37 15.31 14.73
CA ASN A 13 6.49 14.39 14.94
C ASN A 13 6.01 13.11 15.61
N TRP A 14 6.71 12.02 15.35
CA TRP A 14 6.51 10.79 16.10
C TRP A 14 6.85 11.01 17.57
N PRO A 15 6.09 10.41 18.51
CA PRO A 15 6.34 10.60 19.95
C PRO A 15 7.77 10.24 20.37
N GLY A 16 8.44 11.17 21.03
CA GLY A 16 9.79 10.96 21.59
C GLY A 16 10.94 11.05 20.59
N VAL A 17 10.68 11.37 19.32
CA VAL A 17 11.72 11.48 18.28
C VAL A 17 11.49 12.72 17.40
N THR A 18 12.52 13.11 16.65
CA THR A 18 12.46 14.24 15.70
C THR A 18 12.00 13.84 14.29
N VAL A 19 11.50 12.63 14.14
CA VAL A 19 11.02 12.09 12.85
C VAL A 19 9.62 12.62 12.56
N GLU A 20 9.43 13.15 11.35
CA GLU A 20 8.15 13.72 10.90
C GLU A 20 7.07 12.64 10.74
N LYS A 21 5.87 12.91 11.23
CA LYS A 21 4.66 12.10 11.07
C LYS A 21 3.66 12.85 10.22
N LYS A 22 3.15 12.21 9.18
CA LYS A 22 2.04 12.73 8.35
C LYS A 22 0.85 11.80 8.41
N GLU A 23 -0.31 12.36 8.60
CA GLU A 23 -1.59 11.66 8.56
C GLU A 23 -2.56 12.38 7.63
N GLY A 24 -3.39 11.66 6.93
CA GLY A 24 -4.40 12.25 6.06
C GLY A 24 -5.49 11.27 5.71
N LYS A 25 -6.66 11.80 5.34
CA LYS A 25 -7.79 11.00 4.89
C LYS A 25 -7.61 10.64 3.42
N ILE A 26 -7.82 9.37 3.09
CA ILE A 26 -7.78 8.92 1.70
C ILE A 26 -9.00 9.47 0.95
N LYS A 27 -8.79 9.94 -0.28
CA LYS A 27 -9.85 10.41 -1.15
C LYS A 27 -10.85 9.28 -1.43
N SER A 28 -12.14 9.62 -1.45
CA SER A 28 -13.15 8.70 -1.98
C SER A 28 -13.02 8.61 -3.49
N VAL A 29 -12.98 7.40 -4.04
CA VAL A 29 -13.03 7.16 -5.48
C VAL A 29 -14.45 6.66 -5.81
N ALA A 30 -15.14 7.34 -6.73
CA ALA A 30 -16.43 6.89 -7.21
C ALA A 30 -16.27 5.56 -7.95
N GLY A 31 -17.09 4.58 -7.60
CA GLY A 31 -17.17 3.33 -8.35
C GLY A 31 -17.70 3.59 -9.78
N THR A 32 -17.22 2.82 -10.76
CA THR A 32 -17.66 2.91 -12.15
C THR A 32 -19.13 2.52 -12.35
N ASP A 33 -19.76 1.87 -11.37
CA ASP A 33 -21.10 1.30 -11.46
C ASP A 33 -22.14 2.04 -10.61
N GLY A 34 -21.84 3.27 -10.17
CA GLY A 34 -22.77 4.03 -9.34
C GLY A 34 -22.93 3.48 -7.91
N GLU A 35 -22.39 2.32 -7.63
CA GLU A 35 -22.15 1.84 -6.28
C GLU A 35 -20.88 2.51 -5.78
N THR A 36 -21.05 3.48 -4.92
CA THR A 36 -19.97 3.89 -4.05
C THR A 36 -19.53 2.63 -3.35
N LEU A 37 -18.35 2.11 -3.64
CA LEU A 37 -17.67 1.09 -2.83
C LEU A 37 -17.31 1.72 -1.49
N CYS A 38 -18.31 2.26 -0.85
CA CYS A 38 -18.27 2.77 0.49
C CYS A 38 -18.57 1.58 1.38
N THR A 39 -17.60 0.98 1.84
CA THR A 39 -17.47 0.71 3.25
C THR A 39 -18.39 1.62 4.05
N HIS A 40 -19.64 1.33 4.17
CA HIS A 40 -20.55 1.83 5.21
C HIS A 40 -20.10 3.12 5.95
N GLY A 41 -19.57 4.15 5.23
CA GLY A 41 -19.17 5.42 5.82
C GLY A 41 -17.86 5.42 6.61
N HIS A 42 -17.04 4.38 6.54
CA HIS A 42 -15.75 4.35 7.22
C HIS A 42 -14.71 5.18 6.45
N GLU A 43 -14.26 6.26 7.06
CA GLU A 43 -13.13 7.04 6.53
C GLU A 43 -11.83 6.28 6.74
N MET A 44 -11.03 6.14 5.67
CA MET A 44 -9.69 5.57 5.77
C MET A 44 -8.67 6.67 6.08
N THR A 45 -7.84 6.44 7.09
CA THR A 45 -6.72 7.31 7.44
C THR A 45 -5.43 6.69 6.92
N LEU A 46 -4.69 7.45 6.13
CA LEU A 46 -3.35 7.10 5.70
C LEU A 46 -2.33 7.69 6.65
N VAL A 47 -1.41 6.87 7.14
CA VAL A 47 -0.28 7.30 7.96
C VAL A 47 1.00 7.10 7.17
N ASP A 48 1.78 8.18 6.98
CA ASP A 48 3.07 8.15 6.31
C ASP A 48 4.14 7.68 7.30
N LEU A 49 4.78 6.57 6.98
CA LEU A 49 5.89 6.06 7.76
C LEU A 49 7.21 6.58 7.18
N PRO A 50 8.25 6.73 8.01
CA PRO A 50 9.58 7.08 7.52
C PRO A 50 10.04 6.14 6.40
N GLY A 51 10.74 6.68 5.40
CA GLY A 51 11.32 5.88 4.32
C GLY A 51 12.40 4.95 4.83
N ILE A 52 12.19 3.65 4.71
CA ILE A 52 13.11 2.61 5.19
C ILE A 52 13.40 1.60 4.08
N TYR A 53 14.50 0.89 4.22
CA TYR A 53 14.89 -0.22 3.32
C TYR A 53 14.83 -1.59 4.01
N SER A 54 14.72 -1.60 5.33
CA SER A 54 14.58 -2.82 6.14
C SER A 54 13.83 -2.53 7.44
N LEU A 55 13.37 -3.58 8.11
CA LEU A 55 12.79 -3.50 9.46
C LEU A 55 13.84 -3.74 10.56
N SER A 56 15.12 -3.71 10.21
CA SER A 56 16.21 -3.86 11.16
C SER A 56 16.34 -2.59 12.00
N PRO A 57 16.50 -2.68 13.34
CA PRO A 57 16.45 -1.52 14.22
C PRO A 57 17.80 -0.76 14.28
N TYR A 58 18.34 -0.38 13.12
CA TYR A 58 19.63 0.33 13.05
C TYR A 58 19.49 1.85 13.02
N SER A 59 18.38 2.37 12.51
CA SER A 59 18.07 3.80 12.49
C SER A 59 16.81 4.11 13.28
N MET A 60 16.64 5.38 13.67
CA MET A 60 15.41 5.82 14.36
C MET A 60 14.19 5.68 13.44
N GLU A 61 14.35 5.91 12.15
CA GLU A 61 13.32 5.76 11.14
C GLU A 61 12.83 4.31 11.05
N GLU A 62 13.74 3.35 11.04
CA GLU A 62 13.42 1.92 11.01
C GLU A 62 12.74 1.46 12.30
N VAL A 63 13.20 1.96 13.46
CA VAL A 63 12.55 1.69 14.76
C VAL A 63 11.13 2.22 14.78
N VAL A 64 10.93 3.49 14.38
CA VAL A 64 9.59 4.12 14.36
C VAL A 64 8.64 3.36 13.44
N ALA A 65 9.06 3.03 12.22
CA ALA A 65 8.22 2.34 11.25
C ALA A 65 7.86 0.93 11.75
N ARG A 66 8.83 0.18 12.25
CA ARG A 66 8.62 -1.17 12.79
C ARG A 66 7.68 -1.16 13.99
N ASP A 67 7.95 -0.28 14.97
CA ASP A 67 7.15 -0.21 16.20
C ASP A 67 5.71 0.19 15.89
N TYR A 68 5.49 1.09 14.92
CA TYR A 68 4.15 1.43 14.47
C TYR A 68 3.42 0.22 13.90
N ILE A 69 4.03 -0.50 12.97
CA ILE A 69 3.39 -1.65 12.33
C ILE A 69 3.05 -2.76 13.34
N ILE A 70 3.95 -3.01 14.31
CA ILE A 70 3.78 -4.08 15.31
C ILE A 70 2.75 -3.69 16.37
N ASN A 71 2.84 -2.47 16.91
CA ASN A 71 2.04 -2.06 18.08
C ASN A 71 0.67 -1.50 17.69
N GLU A 72 0.61 -0.63 16.67
CA GLU A 72 -0.63 0.01 16.22
C GLU A 72 -1.47 -0.89 15.30
N ARG A 73 -0.85 -1.92 14.73
CA ARG A 73 -1.52 -2.94 13.92
C ARG A 73 -2.45 -2.34 12.86
N PRO A 74 -1.93 -1.59 11.87
CA PRO A 74 -2.77 -1.00 10.83
C PRO A 74 -3.59 -2.06 10.09
N ASP A 75 -4.78 -1.68 9.60
CA ASP A 75 -5.68 -2.59 8.88
C ASP A 75 -5.07 -3.09 7.57
N ALA A 76 -4.24 -2.27 6.93
CA ALA A 76 -3.47 -2.67 5.75
C ALA A 76 -2.18 -1.85 5.62
N ILE A 77 -1.23 -2.39 4.88
CA ILE A 77 0.04 -1.75 4.54
C ILE A 77 0.07 -1.49 3.02
N ILE A 78 0.31 -0.25 2.63
CA ILE A 78 0.65 0.10 1.24
C ILE A 78 2.17 0.20 1.16
N ASN A 79 2.81 -0.81 0.58
CA ASN A 79 4.25 -0.84 0.38
C ASN A 79 4.60 -0.21 -0.98
N ILE A 80 5.25 0.96 -0.96
CA ILE A 80 5.66 1.66 -2.18
C ILE A 80 7.00 1.10 -2.64
N VAL A 81 6.99 0.47 -3.81
CA VAL A 81 8.15 -0.17 -4.44
C VAL A 81 8.56 0.60 -5.68
N ASP A 82 9.82 0.94 -5.79
CA ASP A 82 10.39 1.58 -6.98
C ASP A 82 10.63 0.53 -8.09
N GLY A 83 9.85 0.62 -9.18
CA GLY A 83 9.95 -0.29 -10.31
C GLY A 83 11.28 -0.22 -11.05
N THR A 84 12.01 0.89 -10.97
CA THR A 84 13.34 1.03 -11.58
C THR A 84 14.44 0.34 -10.77
N ASN A 85 14.15 -0.04 -9.51
CA ASN A 85 15.10 -0.69 -8.61
C ASN A 85 14.41 -1.79 -7.78
N LEU A 86 13.73 -2.70 -8.47
CA LEU A 86 12.83 -3.69 -7.90
C LEU A 86 13.53 -4.59 -6.88
N GLU A 87 14.68 -5.15 -7.23
CA GLU A 87 15.41 -6.09 -6.38
C GLU A 87 15.71 -5.52 -4.98
N ARG A 88 16.21 -4.30 -4.93
CA ARG A 88 16.52 -3.63 -3.66
C ARG A 88 15.28 -3.41 -2.81
N ASN A 89 14.17 -3.02 -3.43
CA ASN A 89 12.93 -2.70 -2.72
C ASN A 89 12.18 -3.96 -2.23
N LEU A 90 12.31 -5.08 -2.94
CA LEU A 90 11.68 -6.34 -2.54
C LEU A 90 12.26 -6.91 -1.24
N TYR A 91 13.44 -6.51 -0.83
CA TYR A 91 14.01 -6.92 0.45
C TYR A 91 13.12 -6.51 1.64
N LEU A 92 12.69 -5.25 1.68
CA LEU A 92 11.73 -4.78 2.68
C LEU A 92 10.36 -5.48 2.53
N THR A 93 9.91 -5.69 1.29
CA THR A 93 8.64 -6.37 1.01
C THR A 93 8.58 -7.74 1.67
N VAL A 94 9.63 -8.55 1.54
CA VAL A 94 9.68 -9.88 2.16
C VAL A 94 9.60 -9.79 3.69
N GLN A 95 10.30 -8.85 4.30
CA GLN A 95 10.23 -8.63 5.75
C GLN A 95 8.84 -8.17 6.23
N LEU A 96 8.14 -7.36 5.43
CA LEU A 96 6.77 -6.94 5.73
C LEU A 96 5.79 -8.10 5.63
N LEU A 97 5.98 -9.02 4.68
CA LEU A 97 5.16 -10.24 4.53
C LEU A 97 5.24 -11.12 5.78
N GLU A 98 6.40 -11.21 6.43
CA GLU A 98 6.59 -11.98 7.67
C GLU A 98 5.75 -11.45 8.85
N LEU A 99 5.25 -10.22 8.76
CA LEU A 99 4.37 -9.63 9.79
C LEU A 99 2.91 -10.06 9.64
N GLU A 100 2.57 -10.80 8.59
CA GLU A 100 1.23 -11.34 8.31
C GLU A 100 0.11 -10.27 8.37
N ARG A 101 0.42 -9.05 7.88
CA ARG A 101 -0.55 -7.97 7.76
C ARG A 101 -1.08 -7.88 6.33
N PRO A 102 -2.37 -7.57 6.14
CA PRO A 102 -2.89 -7.26 4.82
C PRO A 102 -1.99 -6.23 4.15
N MET A 103 -1.46 -6.55 2.97
CA MET A 103 -0.51 -5.68 2.28
C MET A 103 -0.78 -5.63 0.78
N ILE A 104 -0.56 -4.47 0.20
CA ILE A 104 -0.60 -4.23 -1.24
C ILE A 104 0.69 -3.55 -1.67
N ILE A 105 1.24 -3.93 -2.81
CA ILE A 105 2.37 -3.24 -3.43
C ILE A 105 1.85 -2.15 -4.37
N ALA A 106 2.25 -0.91 -4.11
CA ALA A 106 2.17 0.18 -5.07
C ALA A 106 3.49 0.23 -5.86
N LEU A 107 3.51 -0.42 -7.03
CA LEU A 107 4.68 -0.46 -7.89
C LEU A 107 4.80 0.86 -8.64
N ASN A 108 5.63 1.75 -8.11
CA ASN A 108 5.76 3.14 -8.57
C ASN A 108 6.84 3.30 -9.66
N MET A 109 6.87 4.46 -10.28
CA MET A 109 7.80 4.84 -11.36
C MET A 109 7.63 4.04 -12.65
N MET A 110 6.42 3.51 -12.91
CA MET A 110 6.16 2.72 -14.11
C MET A 110 6.31 3.51 -15.40
N ASP A 111 6.16 4.83 -15.37
CA ASP A 111 6.48 5.72 -16.48
C ASP A 111 7.99 5.77 -16.79
N GLU A 112 8.85 5.68 -15.79
CA GLU A 112 10.30 5.61 -16.00
C GLU A 112 10.73 4.20 -16.47
N VAL A 113 10.13 3.13 -15.91
CA VAL A 113 10.34 1.75 -16.40
C VAL A 113 10.04 1.65 -17.90
N ALA A 114 8.89 2.19 -18.33
CA ALA A 114 8.51 2.20 -19.75
C ALA A 114 9.46 3.03 -20.62
N LYS A 115 9.95 4.18 -20.13
CA LYS A 115 10.94 4.99 -20.86
C LYS A 115 12.26 4.27 -21.05
N ASN A 116 12.67 3.45 -20.09
CA ASN A 116 13.89 2.65 -20.19
C ASN A 116 13.73 1.47 -21.16
N GLY A 117 12.51 1.22 -21.65
CA GLY A 117 12.21 0.07 -22.51
C GLY A 117 12.03 -1.23 -21.74
N ASP A 118 11.95 -1.15 -20.42
CA ASP A 118 11.74 -2.29 -19.53
C ASP A 118 10.25 -2.58 -19.34
N THR A 119 9.94 -3.82 -18.96
CA THR A 119 8.58 -4.26 -18.61
C THR A 119 8.63 -5.10 -17.34
N ILE A 120 7.63 -4.93 -16.47
CA ILE A 120 7.45 -5.72 -15.26
C ILE A 120 6.11 -6.44 -15.36
N ASP A 121 6.13 -7.76 -15.24
CA ASP A 121 4.93 -8.59 -15.15
C ASP A 121 4.35 -8.50 -13.74
N CYS A 122 3.45 -7.54 -13.54
CA CYS A 122 2.82 -7.30 -12.24
C CYS A 122 1.95 -8.48 -11.79
N LYS A 123 1.29 -9.17 -12.73
CA LYS A 123 0.45 -10.34 -12.41
C LYS A 123 1.30 -11.48 -11.87
N ARG A 124 2.41 -11.77 -12.54
CA ARG A 124 3.33 -12.79 -12.07
C ARG A 124 3.96 -12.44 -10.74
N LEU A 125 4.37 -11.17 -10.57
CA LEU A 125 4.93 -10.70 -9.30
C LEU A 125 3.92 -10.86 -8.15
N ALA A 126 2.66 -10.55 -8.38
CA ALA A 126 1.59 -10.71 -7.40
C ALA A 126 1.37 -12.19 -7.04
N LEU A 127 1.37 -13.09 -8.02
CA LEU A 127 1.24 -14.54 -7.77
C LEU A 127 2.42 -15.09 -6.95
N GLU A 128 3.64 -14.68 -7.28
CA GLU A 128 4.85 -15.16 -6.56
C GLU A 128 4.90 -14.64 -5.11
N LEU A 129 4.42 -13.43 -4.85
CA LEU A 129 4.41 -12.83 -3.51
C LEU A 129 3.13 -13.13 -2.72
N GLY A 130 2.06 -13.60 -3.38
CA GLY A 130 0.76 -13.86 -2.76
C GLY A 130 0.01 -12.60 -2.28
N ILE A 131 0.30 -11.44 -2.87
CA ILE A 131 -0.30 -10.15 -2.52
C ILE A 131 -0.58 -9.31 -3.77
N PRO A 132 -1.58 -8.40 -3.74
CA PRO A 132 -1.88 -7.51 -4.84
C PRO A 132 -0.70 -6.59 -5.20
N VAL A 133 -0.46 -6.39 -6.50
CA VAL A 133 0.54 -5.46 -7.05
C VAL A 133 -0.13 -4.51 -8.01
N VAL A 134 -0.19 -3.22 -7.69
CA VAL A 134 -0.79 -2.19 -8.54
C VAL A 134 0.29 -1.32 -9.15
N PRO A 135 0.43 -1.31 -10.49
CA PRO A 135 1.36 -0.43 -11.17
C PRO A 135 0.87 1.02 -11.12
N ILE A 136 1.73 1.93 -10.67
CA ILE A 136 1.40 3.35 -10.54
C ILE A 136 2.52 4.25 -11.07
N SER A 137 2.16 5.48 -11.36
CA SER A 137 3.10 6.61 -11.47
C SER A 137 2.57 7.75 -10.61
N ALA A 138 3.15 7.95 -9.44
CA ALA A 138 2.74 9.03 -8.53
C ALA A 138 2.94 10.42 -9.16
N ARG A 139 3.88 10.55 -10.11
CA ARG A 139 4.17 11.79 -10.84
C ARG A 139 3.05 12.15 -11.81
N THR A 140 2.50 11.19 -12.53
CA THR A 140 1.45 11.41 -13.53
C THR A 140 0.03 11.21 -12.98
N GLY A 141 -0.10 10.57 -11.81
CA GLY A 141 -1.38 10.18 -11.23
C GLY A 141 -1.94 8.85 -11.75
N GLN A 142 -1.25 8.19 -12.68
CA GLN A 142 -1.69 6.92 -13.26
C GLN A 142 -1.73 5.82 -12.19
N GLY A 143 -2.81 5.02 -12.17
CA GLY A 143 -3.00 3.89 -11.27
C GLY A 143 -3.35 4.25 -9.82
N ILE A 144 -3.43 5.54 -9.46
CA ILE A 144 -3.72 5.97 -8.08
C ILE A 144 -5.13 5.58 -7.63
N ASP A 145 -6.14 5.79 -8.48
CA ASP A 145 -7.53 5.43 -8.16
C ASP A 145 -7.68 3.91 -8.01
N GLU A 146 -6.98 3.16 -8.82
CA GLU A 146 -6.90 1.70 -8.79
C GLU A 146 -6.26 1.19 -7.51
N LEU A 147 -5.17 1.83 -7.08
CA LEU A 147 -4.51 1.55 -5.80
C LEU A 147 -5.47 1.78 -4.63
N ILE A 148 -6.24 2.89 -4.64
CA ILE A 148 -7.22 3.19 -3.59
C ILE A 148 -8.31 2.11 -3.56
N LYS A 149 -8.89 1.76 -4.71
CA LYS A 149 -9.92 0.72 -4.81
C LYS A 149 -9.41 -0.64 -4.31
N SER A 150 -8.20 -1.02 -4.71
CA SER A 150 -7.58 -2.29 -4.30
C SER A 150 -7.28 -2.32 -2.80
N ALA A 151 -6.82 -1.21 -2.22
CA ALA A 151 -6.62 -1.10 -0.78
C ALA A 151 -7.95 -1.20 -0.01
N GLN A 152 -9.03 -0.58 -0.51
CA GLN A 152 -10.37 -0.71 0.07
C GLN A 152 -10.88 -2.16 0.05
N LYS A 153 -10.77 -2.84 -1.10
CA LYS A 153 -11.14 -4.25 -1.23
C LYS A 153 -10.35 -5.12 -0.25
N LEU A 154 -9.05 -4.89 -0.13
CA LEU A 154 -8.18 -5.63 0.79
C LEU A 154 -8.59 -5.46 2.25
N ILE A 155 -8.84 -4.23 2.69
CA ILE A 155 -9.29 -3.94 4.07
C ILE A 155 -10.66 -4.59 4.32
N TYR A 156 -11.60 -4.46 3.39
CA TYR A 156 -12.92 -5.08 3.49
C TYR A 156 -12.82 -6.60 3.61
N ALA A 157 -12.03 -7.25 2.76
CA ALA A 157 -11.81 -8.69 2.80
C ALA A 157 -11.20 -9.14 4.13
N ALA A 158 -10.20 -8.42 4.64
CA ALA A 158 -9.57 -8.71 5.92
C ALA A 158 -10.56 -8.60 7.10
N HIS A 159 -11.45 -7.61 7.09
CA HIS A 159 -12.47 -7.45 8.13
C HIS A 159 -13.57 -8.52 8.03
N THR A 160 -13.94 -8.93 6.82
CA THR A 160 -14.98 -9.97 6.61
C THR A 160 -14.47 -11.35 7.00
N GLN A 161 -13.21 -11.64 6.75
CA GLN A 161 -12.59 -12.94 7.06
C GLN A 161 -12.32 -13.15 8.55
N LEU A 162 -12.25 -12.11 9.35
CA LEU A 162 -12.24 -12.23 10.81
C LEU A 162 -13.55 -12.86 11.34
N HIS A 163 -14.60 -12.92 10.53
CA HIS A 163 -15.87 -13.57 10.83
C HIS A 163 -16.02 -14.98 10.23
N GLU A 164 -15.22 -15.34 9.20
CA GLU A 164 -15.28 -16.66 8.53
C GLU A 164 -13.85 -17.12 8.22
N GLY A 165 -13.27 -18.04 8.91
CA GLY A 165 -11.91 -18.58 8.77
C GLY A 165 -11.28 -18.55 7.36
N PHE A 166 -10.10 -18.02 7.24
CA PHE A 166 -9.30 -17.54 6.13
C PHE A 166 -9.11 -18.46 4.90
N HIS A 167 -9.51 -18.01 3.69
CA HIS A 167 -8.88 -18.35 2.40
C HIS A 167 -9.16 -17.24 1.38
N ILE A 168 -8.13 -16.52 0.92
CA ILE A 168 -8.21 -15.64 -0.26
C ILE A 168 -7.63 -16.45 -1.41
N GLU A 169 -8.45 -16.76 -2.44
CA GLU A 169 -7.97 -17.22 -3.71
C GLU A 169 -7.41 -16.00 -4.49
N PRO A 170 -6.19 -16.10 -5.09
CA PRO A 170 -5.59 -15.00 -5.86
C PRO A 170 -6.44 -14.51 -7.04
N ASP A 171 -7.37 -15.33 -7.52
CA ASP A 171 -8.23 -15.03 -8.68
C ASP A 171 -9.28 -13.95 -8.39
N ASP A 172 -9.72 -13.79 -7.14
CA ASP A 172 -10.76 -12.81 -6.78
C ASP A 172 -10.31 -11.35 -6.87
N VAL A 173 -9.00 -11.11 -6.99
CA VAL A 173 -8.43 -9.76 -7.04
C VAL A 173 -8.20 -9.27 -8.48
N TYR A 174 -8.22 -10.17 -9.47
CA TYR A 174 -7.77 -9.90 -10.85
C TYR A 174 -8.84 -9.97 -11.93
N ASP A 175 -10.10 -10.30 -11.62
CA ASP A 175 -11.15 -10.45 -12.64
C ASP A 175 -11.54 -9.13 -13.38
N ASP A 176 -11.06 -7.98 -12.89
CA ASP A 176 -11.39 -6.67 -13.49
C ASP A 176 -10.29 -6.11 -14.44
N TYR A 177 -9.25 -6.92 -14.80
CA TYR A 177 -8.11 -6.44 -15.62
C TYR A 177 -8.04 -7.05 -17.04
N THR A 178 -9.14 -7.49 -17.62
CA THR A 178 -9.21 -7.89 -19.05
C THR A 178 -9.76 -6.80 -19.93
#